data_646075dea97e5bda8d7e1c1b685471a7
#
_entry.id   646075dea97e5bda8d7e1c1b685471a7
#
_cell.length_a   1.000
_cell.length_b   1.000
_cell.length_c   1.000
_cell.angle_alpha   90.00
_cell.angle_beta   90.00
_cell.angle_gamma   90.00
#
_symmetry.space_group_name_H-M   'P 1'
#
loop_
_entity.id
_entity.type
_entity.pdbx_description
1 polymer ?
#
loop_
_entity_poly.entity_id
_entity_poly.type
_entity_poly.pdbx_seq_one_letter_code
_entity_poly.pdbx_strand_id
1 'polypeptide(L)'
;MALNIRRGVKPSLSKNNKKSGFGVRGKLAGAFLLVGFIAVLAAATSVFSFTQFGKQLGKIAHEQLPPMFAAQQLASSSAKIVASAPRFLAASKLEEEQAVKAEVDTLLARLNDNLAELRQAGLPEETLALVESNAQSLAEALTELHETTIERFEVADELSNSLSQFQQVSGRFNSMIQPILSASQTQITGVTAQVQELRQSGPSLTAAQEASTKGLLFELDELMAARAPILALSNSGAEITNTVLSAASSDDRMQLRIMGVQVRGAVGVVGNTVKELENAKLKKFYEGLIGDIKKLAMGRRSIPSLRSKELKLADEQLDIVEESAEFAAAMEGVVSEIVDSLQNDVNTSADTANTLTQQRSVVMYGVGAAAILIPLLIYFVYVRGNLLRRLGGLQKTMVQLADGN
;
A
#
# COMPACT_ATOMS: atom_id res chain seq x y z
N MET A 1 57.26 -99.53 56.13
CA MET A 1 58.50 -99.17 56.86
C MET A 1 58.41 -97.69 57.21
N ALA A 2 58.13 -97.46 58.40
CA ALA A 2 58.76 -96.66 59.45
C ALA A 2 58.76 -95.12 59.20
N LEU A 3 58.02 -94.48 60.06
CA LEU A 3 58.44 -93.57 61.16
C LEU A 3 58.82 -92.12 60.62
N ASN A 4 58.46 -90.99 61.18
CA ASN A 4 58.19 -90.61 62.57
C ASN A 4 57.75 -89.11 62.59
N ILE A 5 56.80 -88.81 63.34
CA ILE A 5 56.50 -87.67 64.21
C ILE A 5 57.53 -86.52 64.25
N ARG A 6 57.02 -85.27 64.08
CA ARG A 6 57.23 -84.24 65.10
C ARG A 6 56.23 -83.08 64.96
N ARG A 7 55.56 -82.76 66.03
CA ARG A 7 54.71 -81.57 66.27
C ARG A 7 55.52 -80.29 66.16
N GLY A 8 55.04 -79.40 65.41
CA GLY A 8 55.53 -78.02 65.36
C GLY A 8 54.37 -77.00 65.64
N VAL A 9 54.54 -76.33 66.74
CA VAL A 9 53.66 -75.26 67.29
C VAL A 9 53.44 -74.21 66.29
N LYS A 10 52.15 -73.86 65.99
CA LYS A 10 51.78 -72.70 65.22
C LYS A 10 51.85 -71.45 66.08
N PRO A 11 52.59 -70.38 65.69
CA PRO A 11 52.41 -69.08 66.31
C PRO A 11 51.14 -68.43 65.74
N SER A 12 50.24 -68.01 66.61
CA SER A 12 49.07 -67.20 66.31
C SER A 12 49.49 -65.78 65.81
N LEU A 13 49.44 -65.55 64.52
CA LEU A 13 49.56 -64.22 63.96
C LEU A 13 48.27 -63.46 64.29
N SER A 14 48.34 -62.63 65.33
CA SER A 14 47.38 -61.54 65.61
C SER A 14 47.29 -60.62 64.41
N LYS A 15 46.17 -60.70 63.66
CA LYS A 15 45.78 -59.75 62.63
C LYS A 15 45.52 -58.41 63.31
N ASN A 16 46.56 -57.61 63.42
CA ASN A 16 46.44 -56.24 63.87
C ASN A 16 45.75 -55.40 62.73
N ASN A 17 44.43 -55.33 62.81
CA ASN A 17 43.60 -54.59 61.94
C ASN A 17 43.79 -53.11 62.29
N LYS A 18 44.92 -52.49 61.78
CA LYS A 18 45.11 -51.07 61.83
C LYS A 18 44.04 -50.43 60.94
N LYS A 19 42.88 -50.15 61.55
CA LYS A 19 41.98 -49.11 60.98
C LYS A 19 42.78 -47.79 60.91
N SER A 20 43.30 -47.51 59.74
CA SER A 20 43.88 -46.22 59.42
C SER A 20 42.76 -45.15 59.55
N GLY A 21 42.51 -44.79 60.78
CA GLY A 21 41.62 -43.72 61.11
C GLY A 21 42.29 -42.39 60.69
N PHE A 22 41.76 -41.73 59.67
CA PHE A 22 42.14 -40.35 59.35
C PHE A 22 42.18 -39.56 60.67
N GLY A 23 43.36 -39.09 61.04
CA GLY A 23 43.53 -38.26 62.24
C GLY A 23 42.66 -36.99 62.17
N VAL A 24 42.45 -36.31 63.28
CA VAL A 24 41.62 -35.07 63.36
C VAL A 24 41.99 -34.10 62.30
N ARG A 25 43.27 -33.90 61.94
CA ARG A 25 43.77 -33.06 60.87
C ARG A 25 43.26 -33.49 59.49
N GLY A 26 43.27 -34.79 59.17
CA GLY A 26 42.79 -35.30 57.89
C GLY A 26 41.28 -35.17 57.74
N LYS A 27 40.52 -35.36 58.82
CA LYS A 27 39.05 -35.13 58.78
C LYS A 27 38.66 -33.70 58.66
N LEU A 28 39.38 -32.74 59.26
CA LEU A 28 39.18 -31.33 59.15
C LEU A 28 39.55 -30.81 57.71
N ALA A 29 40.69 -31.28 57.20
CA ALA A 29 41.08 -30.96 55.81
C ALA A 29 40.10 -31.52 54.81
N GLY A 30 39.55 -32.75 54.98
CA GLY A 30 38.49 -33.30 54.14
C GLY A 30 37.19 -32.45 54.16
N ALA A 31 36.80 -31.94 55.34
CA ALA A 31 35.65 -31.10 55.50
C ALA A 31 35.81 -29.73 54.74
N PHE A 32 36.97 -29.11 54.88
CA PHE A 32 37.28 -27.88 54.14
C PHE A 32 37.34 -28.12 52.62
N LEU A 33 37.94 -29.22 52.18
CA LEU A 33 37.96 -29.61 50.76
C LEU A 33 36.54 -29.83 50.19
N LEU A 34 35.67 -30.46 50.98
CA LEU A 34 34.28 -30.73 50.57
C LEU A 34 33.48 -29.42 50.45
N VAL A 35 33.64 -28.48 51.39
CA VAL A 35 33.01 -27.15 51.29
C VAL A 35 33.55 -26.37 50.10
N GLY A 36 34.89 -26.37 49.88
CA GLY A 36 35.52 -25.76 48.73
C GLY A 36 35.04 -26.36 47.42
N PHE A 37 34.87 -27.68 47.33
CA PHE A 37 34.34 -28.37 46.16
C PHE A 37 32.88 -27.96 45.85
N ILE A 38 32.03 -27.87 46.88
CA ILE A 38 30.64 -27.40 46.72
C ILE A 38 30.60 -25.96 46.21
N ALA A 39 31.48 -25.09 46.74
CA ALA A 39 31.56 -23.69 46.28
C ALA A 39 32.01 -23.59 44.80
N VAL A 40 32.97 -24.42 44.37
CA VAL A 40 33.41 -24.51 42.97
C VAL A 40 32.28 -25.04 42.08
N LEU A 41 31.55 -26.06 42.51
CA LEU A 41 30.37 -26.58 41.78
C LEU A 41 29.28 -25.51 41.66
N ALA A 42 29.02 -24.75 42.72
CA ALA A 42 28.04 -23.65 42.70
C ALA A 42 28.46 -22.57 41.71
N ALA A 43 29.74 -22.17 41.71
CA ALA A 43 30.27 -21.17 40.77
C ALA A 43 30.19 -21.67 39.30
N ALA A 44 30.59 -22.94 39.07
CA ALA A 44 30.55 -23.53 37.73
C ALA A 44 29.10 -23.64 37.18
N THR A 45 28.15 -24.07 37.99
CA THR A 45 26.73 -24.12 37.60
C THR A 45 26.15 -22.73 37.34
N SER A 46 26.54 -21.71 38.09
CA SER A 46 26.13 -20.32 37.86
C SER A 46 26.65 -19.79 36.54
N VAL A 47 27.95 -19.91 36.28
CA VAL A 47 28.55 -19.46 35.01
C VAL A 47 27.94 -20.16 33.82
N PHE A 48 27.71 -21.46 33.90
CA PHE A 48 27.06 -22.21 32.81
C PHE A 48 25.59 -21.78 32.59
N SER A 49 24.86 -21.48 33.65
CA SER A 49 23.48 -20.97 33.56
C SER A 49 23.43 -19.59 32.91
N PHE A 50 24.31 -18.68 33.33
CA PHE A 50 24.40 -17.33 32.75
C PHE A 50 24.79 -17.36 31.25
N THR A 51 25.73 -18.24 30.87
CA THR A 51 26.12 -18.37 29.44
C THR A 51 25.00 -18.93 28.57
N GLN A 52 24.22 -19.87 29.06
CA GLN A 52 23.06 -20.38 28.32
C GLN A 52 21.93 -19.36 28.22
N PHE A 53 21.64 -18.66 29.32
CA PHE A 53 20.65 -17.57 29.29
C PHE A 53 21.08 -16.44 28.32
N GLY A 54 22.36 -16.04 28.36
CA GLY A 54 22.92 -15.07 27.43
C GLY A 54 22.81 -15.54 25.97
N LYS A 55 23.02 -16.83 25.68
CA LYS A 55 22.82 -17.37 24.32
C LYS A 55 21.36 -17.30 23.86
N GLN A 56 20.41 -17.63 24.75
CA GLN A 56 18.97 -17.52 24.41
C GLN A 56 18.52 -16.09 24.17
N LEU A 57 18.95 -15.15 25.03
CA LEU A 57 18.69 -13.73 24.82
C LEU A 57 19.34 -13.23 23.53
N GLY A 58 20.58 -13.68 23.25
CA GLY A 58 21.28 -13.35 22.01
C GLY A 58 20.52 -13.85 20.78
N LYS A 59 19.97 -15.06 20.84
CA LYS A 59 19.13 -15.62 19.77
C LYS A 59 17.87 -14.79 19.52
N ILE A 60 17.15 -14.42 20.58
CA ILE A 60 15.98 -13.56 20.48
C ILE A 60 16.38 -12.21 19.89
N ALA A 61 17.39 -11.55 20.45
CA ALA A 61 17.75 -10.17 20.09
C ALA A 61 18.38 -10.04 18.70
N HIS A 62 19.16 -11.03 18.23
CA HIS A 62 19.91 -10.93 16.99
C HIS A 62 19.38 -11.78 15.85
N GLU A 63 18.61 -12.84 16.14
CA GLU A 63 18.10 -13.75 15.11
C GLU A 63 16.59 -13.62 14.89
N GLN A 64 15.80 -13.34 15.95
CA GLN A 64 14.33 -13.34 15.87
C GLN A 64 13.70 -11.95 15.79
N LEU A 65 14.23 -10.96 16.51
CA LEU A 65 13.66 -9.60 16.50
C LEU A 65 13.85 -8.85 15.18
N PRO A 66 15.02 -8.87 14.50
CA PRO A 66 15.20 -8.15 13.25
C PRO A 66 14.21 -8.57 12.15
N PRO A 67 14.01 -9.89 11.86
CA PRO A 67 13.00 -10.30 10.88
C PRO A 67 11.58 -9.89 11.25
N MET A 68 11.23 -9.89 12.54
CA MET A 68 9.91 -9.43 12.98
C MET A 68 9.71 -7.94 12.70
N PHE A 69 10.73 -7.11 12.93
CA PHE A 69 10.68 -5.69 12.56
C PHE A 69 10.64 -5.48 11.06
N ALA A 70 11.39 -6.24 10.28
CA ALA A 70 11.37 -6.18 8.82
C ALA A 70 9.98 -6.56 8.28
N ALA A 71 9.35 -7.61 8.80
CA ALA A 71 7.98 -7.99 8.44
C ALA A 71 6.95 -6.89 8.78
N GLN A 72 7.07 -6.28 9.96
CA GLN A 72 6.19 -5.19 10.37
C GLN A 72 6.39 -3.93 9.52
N GLN A 73 7.63 -3.61 9.13
CA GLN A 73 7.92 -2.51 8.22
C GLN A 73 7.42 -2.80 6.80
N LEU A 74 7.49 -4.04 6.35
CA LEU A 74 6.94 -4.49 5.09
C LEU A 74 5.43 -4.24 5.03
N ALA A 75 4.67 -4.67 6.05
CA ALA A 75 3.23 -4.40 6.19
C ALA A 75 2.93 -2.90 6.17
N SER A 76 3.69 -2.11 6.93
CA SER A 76 3.53 -0.66 6.98
C SER A 76 3.82 0.02 5.63
N SER A 77 4.84 -0.45 4.91
CA SER A 77 5.19 0.09 3.59
C SER A 77 4.12 -0.25 2.56
N SER A 78 3.62 -1.49 2.56
CA SER A 78 2.50 -1.92 1.72
C SER A 78 1.25 -1.07 1.94
N ALA A 79 0.82 -0.90 3.18
CA ALA A 79 -0.34 -0.08 3.52
C ALA A 79 -0.19 1.38 3.05
N LYS A 80 1.00 1.96 3.15
CA LYS A 80 1.29 3.33 2.67
C LYS A 80 1.26 3.41 1.14
N ILE A 81 1.77 2.39 0.45
CA ILE A 81 1.74 2.31 -1.01
C ILE A 81 0.29 2.34 -1.48
N VAL A 82 -0.57 1.49 -0.91
CA VAL A 82 -2.01 1.47 -1.26
C VAL A 82 -2.70 2.79 -0.95
N ALA A 83 -2.41 3.39 0.20
CA ALA A 83 -2.94 4.69 0.55
C ALA A 83 -2.48 5.82 -0.41
N SER A 84 -1.42 5.60 -1.17
CA SER A 84 -0.94 6.54 -2.20
C SER A 84 -1.67 6.38 -3.53
N ALA A 85 -2.24 5.21 -3.85
CA ALA A 85 -2.92 4.96 -5.13
C ALA A 85 -4.09 5.93 -5.39
N PRO A 86 -5.02 6.22 -4.45
CA PRO A 86 -6.06 7.23 -4.67
C PRO A 86 -5.54 8.65 -4.91
N ARG A 87 -4.30 8.94 -4.51
CA ARG A 87 -3.69 10.26 -4.71
C ARG A 87 -3.31 10.50 -6.17
N PHE A 88 -3.03 9.44 -6.95
CA PHE A 88 -2.90 9.55 -8.41
C PHE A 88 -4.20 10.00 -9.06
N LEU A 89 -5.35 9.49 -8.58
CA LEU A 89 -6.67 9.90 -9.07
C LEU A 89 -7.01 11.36 -8.72
N ALA A 90 -6.56 11.81 -7.54
CA ALA A 90 -6.81 13.15 -7.03
C ALA A 90 -5.86 14.21 -7.62
N ALA A 91 -4.75 13.80 -8.22
CA ALA A 91 -3.80 14.72 -8.84
C ALA A 91 -4.49 15.50 -9.98
N SER A 92 -4.36 16.82 -9.92
CA SER A 92 -4.93 17.74 -10.92
C SER A 92 -3.87 18.24 -11.91
N LYS A 93 -2.59 18.00 -11.58
CA LYS A 93 -1.44 18.48 -12.35
C LYS A 93 -0.36 17.43 -12.40
N LEU A 94 0.45 17.49 -13.44
CA LEU A 94 1.58 16.60 -13.65
C LEU A 94 2.60 16.66 -12.50
N GLU A 95 2.84 17.85 -11.93
CA GLU A 95 3.78 17.99 -10.81
C GLU A 95 3.30 17.27 -9.54
N GLU A 96 2.00 17.29 -9.27
CA GLU A 96 1.38 16.60 -8.14
C GLU A 96 1.49 15.08 -8.31
N GLU A 97 1.24 14.59 -9.51
CA GLU A 97 1.36 13.20 -9.89
C GLU A 97 2.81 12.69 -9.75
N GLN A 98 3.79 13.43 -10.28
CA GLN A 98 5.21 13.10 -10.16
C GLN A 98 5.68 13.04 -8.70
N ALA A 99 5.14 13.90 -7.82
CA ALA A 99 5.44 13.86 -6.40
C ALA A 99 4.91 12.57 -5.74
N VAL A 100 3.69 12.14 -6.10
CA VAL A 100 3.12 10.87 -5.62
C VAL A 100 3.94 9.69 -6.12
N LYS A 101 4.34 9.68 -7.40
CA LYS A 101 5.19 8.62 -7.96
C LYS A 101 6.53 8.53 -7.23
N ALA A 102 7.22 9.62 -6.98
CA ALA A 102 8.49 9.63 -6.26
C ALA A 102 8.36 9.07 -4.83
N GLU A 103 7.25 9.36 -4.15
CA GLU A 103 6.94 8.78 -2.84
C GLU A 103 6.72 7.27 -2.94
N VAL A 104 5.94 6.81 -3.92
CA VAL A 104 5.68 5.38 -4.16
C VAL A 104 6.98 4.64 -4.50
N ASP A 105 7.82 5.18 -5.38
CA ASP A 105 9.12 4.59 -5.74
C ASP A 105 10.02 4.41 -4.49
N THR A 106 10.00 5.40 -3.58
CA THR A 106 10.72 5.31 -2.31
C THR A 106 10.17 4.20 -1.40
N LEU A 107 8.85 4.05 -1.35
CA LEU A 107 8.19 3.02 -0.56
C LEU A 107 8.43 1.61 -1.13
N LEU A 108 8.42 1.46 -2.45
CA LEU A 108 8.75 0.20 -3.15
C LEU A 108 10.22 -0.20 -2.92
N ALA A 109 11.15 0.76 -2.93
CA ALA A 109 12.54 0.49 -2.61
C ALA A 109 12.69 -0.05 -1.17
N ARG A 110 12.04 0.58 -0.19
CA ARG A 110 12.04 0.11 1.21
C ARG A 110 11.39 -1.27 1.36
N LEU A 111 10.33 -1.54 0.61
CA LEU A 111 9.68 -2.83 0.60
C LEU A 111 10.64 -3.93 0.12
N ASN A 112 11.39 -3.68 -0.95
CA ASN A 112 12.41 -4.59 -1.45
C ASN A 112 13.57 -4.81 -0.46
N ASP A 113 14.02 -3.75 0.23
CA ASP A 113 15.04 -3.85 1.28
C ASP A 113 14.56 -4.75 2.43
N ASN A 114 13.31 -4.56 2.90
CA ASN A 114 12.71 -5.39 3.95
C ASN A 114 12.57 -6.86 3.52
N LEU A 115 12.20 -7.11 2.25
CA LEU A 115 12.16 -8.48 1.69
C LEU A 115 13.54 -9.13 1.68
N ALA A 116 14.59 -8.38 1.35
CA ALA A 116 15.96 -8.87 1.38
C ALA A 116 16.40 -9.24 2.81
N GLU A 117 16.02 -8.44 3.82
CA GLU A 117 16.27 -8.75 5.24
C GLU A 117 15.54 -10.03 5.68
N LEU A 118 14.27 -10.19 5.30
CA LEU A 118 13.49 -11.39 5.61
C LEU A 118 14.10 -12.65 4.97
N ARG A 119 14.63 -12.54 3.75
CA ARG A 119 15.33 -13.64 3.08
C ARG A 119 16.63 -14.03 3.82
N GLN A 120 17.39 -13.06 4.30
CA GLN A 120 18.59 -13.31 5.10
C GLN A 120 18.28 -13.97 6.46
N ALA A 121 17.10 -13.73 7.00
CA ALA A 121 16.64 -14.35 8.24
C ALA A 121 16.25 -15.82 8.10
N GLY A 122 16.23 -16.38 6.87
CA GLY A 122 15.97 -17.79 6.63
C GLY A 122 14.51 -18.20 6.72
N LEU A 123 13.58 -17.29 6.44
CA LEU A 123 12.16 -17.64 6.31
C LEU A 123 11.91 -18.62 5.15
N PRO A 124 10.80 -19.38 5.17
CA PRO A 124 10.44 -20.29 4.09
C PRO A 124 10.38 -19.59 2.74
N GLU A 125 11.10 -20.14 1.76
CA GLU A 125 11.21 -19.54 0.40
C GLU A 125 9.83 -19.42 -0.28
N GLU A 126 8.91 -20.36 -0.01
CA GLU A 126 7.55 -20.34 -0.54
C GLU A 126 6.76 -19.11 -0.06
N THR A 127 6.87 -18.78 1.23
CA THR A 127 6.21 -17.61 1.82
C THR A 127 6.80 -16.30 1.29
N LEU A 128 8.14 -16.24 1.17
CA LEU A 128 8.83 -15.08 0.61
C LEU A 128 8.49 -14.88 -0.87
N ALA A 129 8.41 -15.96 -1.65
CA ALA A 129 8.03 -15.89 -3.06
C ALA A 129 6.60 -15.35 -3.26
N LEU A 130 5.66 -15.69 -2.38
CA LEU A 130 4.30 -15.14 -2.41
C LEU A 130 4.28 -13.63 -2.14
N VAL A 131 5.04 -13.18 -1.14
CA VAL A 131 5.15 -11.74 -0.83
C VAL A 131 5.83 -11.00 -1.99
N GLU A 132 6.90 -11.55 -2.55
CA GLU A 132 7.63 -10.97 -3.69
C GLU A 132 6.74 -10.88 -4.94
N SER A 133 5.98 -11.93 -5.26
CA SER A 133 5.03 -11.93 -6.37
C SER A 133 3.96 -10.85 -6.21
N ASN A 134 3.34 -10.74 -5.03
CA ASN A 134 2.34 -9.71 -4.76
C ASN A 134 2.95 -8.29 -4.77
N ALA A 135 4.16 -8.13 -4.26
CA ALA A 135 4.89 -6.87 -4.29
C ALA A 135 5.22 -6.43 -5.73
N GLN A 136 5.61 -7.37 -6.58
CA GLN A 136 5.87 -7.12 -7.99
C GLN A 136 4.59 -6.74 -8.73
N SER A 137 3.49 -7.49 -8.54
CA SER A 137 2.18 -7.17 -9.13
C SER A 137 1.69 -5.79 -8.69
N LEU A 138 1.86 -5.44 -7.42
CA LEU A 138 1.55 -4.11 -6.90
C LEU A 138 2.40 -3.01 -7.58
N ALA A 139 3.69 -3.24 -7.79
CA ALA A 139 4.57 -2.29 -8.46
C ALA A 139 4.19 -2.12 -9.94
N GLU A 140 3.81 -3.20 -10.63
CA GLU A 140 3.33 -3.18 -12.01
C GLU A 140 2.01 -2.40 -12.11
N ALA A 141 1.03 -2.66 -11.25
CA ALA A 141 -0.24 -1.94 -11.20
C ALA A 141 -0.06 -0.44 -10.94
N LEU A 142 0.85 -0.06 -10.04
CA LEU A 142 1.14 1.35 -9.78
C LEU A 142 1.89 2.04 -10.93
N THR A 143 2.68 1.30 -11.69
CA THR A 143 3.32 1.81 -12.90
C THR A 143 2.26 2.05 -13.99
N GLU A 144 1.34 1.12 -14.18
CA GLU A 144 0.22 1.27 -15.10
C GLU A 144 -0.71 2.43 -14.69
N LEU A 145 -0.96 2.59 -13.38
CA LEU A 145 -1.72 3.73 -12.84
C LEU A 145 -1.06 5.08 -13.18
N HIS A 146 0.27 5.16 -13.03
CA HIS A 146 1.05 6.32 -13.42
C HIS A 146 0.91 6.64 -14.91
N GLU A 147 1.13 5.63 -15.78
CA GLU A 147 1.03 5.79 -17.23
C GLU A 147 -0.39 6.22 -17.67
N THR A 148 -1.41 5.58 -17.12
CA THR A 148 -2.82 5.90 -17.39
C THR A 148 -3.17 7.29 -16.90
N THR A 149 -2.60 7.75 -15.79
CA THR A 149 -2.79 9.11 -15.26
C THR A 149 -2.17 10.15 -16.19
N ILE A 150 -0.97 9.93 -16.69
CA ILE A 150 -0.32 10.82 -17.67
C ILE A 150 -1.15 10.88 -18.95
N GLU A 151 -1.55 9.73 -19.50
CA GLU A 151 -2.38 9.69 -20.70
C GLU A 151 -3.70 10.45 -20.51
N ARG A 152 -4.31 10.36 -19.33
CA ARG A 152 -5.52 11.11 -19.00
C ARG A 152 -5.28 12.62 -19.01
N PHE A 153 -4.15 13.10 -18.47
CA PHE A 153 -3.80 14.53 -18.53
C PHE A 153 -3.59 15.01 -19.96
N GLU A 154 -2.91 14.23 -20.79
CA GLU A 154 -2.70 14.56 -22.21
C GLU A 154 -4.04 14.67 -22.96
N VAL A 155 -4.95 13.72 -22.71
CA VAL A 155 -6.30 13.74 -23.31
C VAL A 155 -7.13 14.90 -22.80
N ALA A 156 -7.06 15.24 -21.53
CA ALA A 156 -7.76 16.40 -20.96
C ALA A 156 -7.25 17.73 -21.53
N ASP A 157 -5.94 17.86 -21.74
CA ASP A 157 -5.35 19.05 -22.39
C ASP A 157 -5.76 19.14 -23.84
N GLU A 158 -5.72 18.04 -24.61
CA GLU A 158 -6.19 17.98 -25.99
C GLU A 158 -7.69 18.35 -26.11
N LEU A 159 -8.51 17.86 -25.15
CA LEU A 159 -9.94 18.18 -25.05
C LEU A 159 -10.15 19.69 -24.81
N SER A 160 -9.44 20.27 -23.86
CA SER A 160 -9.49 21.70 -23.54
C SER A 160 -9.12 22.59 -24.75
N ASN A 161 -8.04 22.22 -25.44
CA ASN A 161 -7.58 22.91 -26.65
C ASN A 161 -8.59 22.77 -27.78
N SER A 162 -9.15 21.57 -28.00
CA SER A 162 -10.18 21.31 -29.00
C SER A 162 -11.46 22.08 -28.71
N LEU A 163 -11.86 22.18 -27.43
CA LEU A 163 -13.03 22.94 -26.99
C LEU A 163 -12.85 24.45 -27.26
N SER A 164 -11.69 25.00 -26.95
CA SER A 164 -11.35 26.40 -27.22
C SER A 164 -11.40 26.70 -28.71
N GLN A 165 -10.84 25.83 -29.54
CA GLN A 165 -10.91 25.96 -30.99
C GLN A 165 -12.36 25.88 -31.52
N PHE A 166 -13.14 24.93 -30.97
CA PHE A 166 -14.55 24.77 -31.35
C PHE A 166 -15.38 26.01 -31.00
N GLN A 167 -15.19 26.58 -29.81
CA GLN A 167 -15.86 27.84 -29.41
C GLN A 167 -15.53 28.99 -30.37
N GLN A 168 -14.27 29.09 -30.80
CA GLN A 168 -13.87 30.10 -31.77
C GLN A 168 -14.54 29.89 -33.14
N VAL A 169 -14.57 28.64 -33.65
CA VAL A 169 -15.19 28.31 -34.94
C VAL A 169 -16.69 28.49 -34.88
N SER A 170 -17.38 28.04 -33.85
CA SER A 170 -18.83 28.21 -33.67
C SER A 170 -19.21 29.66 -33.48
N GLY A 171 -18.40 30.45 -32.78
CA GLY A 171 -18.57 31.92 -32.67
C GLY A 171 -18.50 32.60 -34.02
N ARG A 172 -17.51 32.27 -34.88
CA ARG A 172 -17.42 32.80 -36.27
C ARG A 172 -18.61 32.36 -37.11
N PHE A 173 -19.06 31.10 -36.96
CA PHE A 173 -20.22 30.58 -37.66
C PHE A 173 -21.47 31.42 -37.35
N ASN A 174 -21.76 31.64 -36.06
CA ASN A 174 -22.93 32.41 -35.62
C ASN A 174 -22.85 33.90 -35.92
N SER A 175 -21.66 34.52 -35.79
CA SER A 175 -21.47 35.97 -36.04
C SER A 175 -21.81 36.42 -37.47
N MET A 176 -21.66 35.53 -38.44
CA MET A 176 -21.99 35.81 -39.84
C MET A 176 -23.48 35.62 -40.17
N ILE A 177 -24.16 34.71 -39.46
CA ILE A 177 -25.58 34.41 -39.70
C ILE A 177 -26.48 35.49 -39.15
N GLN A 178 -26.22 36.00 -37.96
CA GLN A 178 -27.10 36.98 -37.29
C GLN A 178 -27.34 38.26 -38.06
N PRO A 179 -26.34 38.93 -38.65
CA PRO A 179 -26.57 40.12 -39.50
C PRO A 179 -27.42 39.81 -40.72
N ILE A 180 -27.23 38.64 -41.35
CA ILE A 180 -27.98 38.27 -42.55
C ILE A 180 -29.44 38.02 -42.21
N LEU A 181 -29.71 37.29 -41.10
CA LEU A 181 -31.08 37.10 -40.63
C LEU A 181 -31.77 38.41 -40.25
N SER A 182 -31.07 39.33 -39.61
CA SER A 182 -31.59 40.64 -39.24
C SER A 182 -31.90 41.48 -40.47
N ALA A 183 -31.02 41.53 -41.48
CA ALA A 183 -31.23 42.23 -42.72
C ALA A 183 -32.43 41.66 -43.50
N SER A 184 -32.48 40.32 -43.62
CA SER A 184 -33.63 39.64 -44.27
C SER A 184 -34.96 39.94 -43.55
N GLN A 185 -34.95 39.91 -42.19
CA GLN A 185 -36.13 40.25 -41.40
C GLN A 185 -36.60 41.68 -41.66
N THR A 186 -35.69 42.68 -41.77
CA THR A 186 -36.00 44.07 -42.05
C THR A 186 -36.62 44.20 -43.41
N GLN A 187 -36.09 43.51 -44.44
CA GLN A 187 -36.64 43.51 -45.78
C GLN A 187 -38.06 42.94 -45.83
N ILE A 188 -38.26 41.76 -45.24
CA ILE A 188 -39.56 41.10 -45.14
C ILE A 188 -40.59 41.99 -44.45
N THR A 189 -40.20 42.65 -43.35
CA THR A 189 -41.07 43.55 -42.61
C THR A 189 -41.42 44.75 -43.45
N GLY A 190 -40.47 45.33 -44.22
CA GLY A 190 -40.69 46.44 -45.13
C GLY A 190 -41.68 46.12 -46.25
N VAL A 191 -41.46 45.00 -46.96
CA VAL A 191 -42.38 44.52 -47.99
C VAL A 191 -43.79 44.22 -47.46
N THR A 192 -43.85 43.56 -46.27
CA THR A 192 -45.13 43.26 -45.61
C THR A 192 -45.91 44.54 -45.27
N ALA A 193 -45.23 45.60 -44.77
CA ALA A 193 -45.84 46.90 -44.49
C ALA A 193 -46.40 47.54 -45.74
N GLN A 194 -45.66 47.52 -46.87
CA GLN A 194 -46.12 48.01 -48.14
C GLN A 194 -47.38 47.29 -48.68
N VAL A 195 -47.40 45.96 -48.58
CA VAL A 195 -48.59 45.16 -48.93
C VAL A 195 -49.79 45.55 -48.07
N GLN A 196 -49.55 45.74 -46.75
CA GLN A 196 -50.61 46.13 -45.83
C GLN A 196 -51.14 47.54 -46.10
N GLU A 197 -50.30 48.50 -46.43
CA GLU A 197 -50.66 49.83 -46.78
C GLU A 197 -51.55 49.90 -48.07
N LEU A 198 -51.14 49.17 -49.12
CA LEU A 198 -51.94 49.01 -50.32
C LEU A 198 -53.32 48.37 -50.05
N ARG A 199 -53.40 47.40 -49.13
CA ARG A 199 -54.71 46.78 -48.78
C ARG A 199 -55.61 47.72 -47.96
N GLN A 200 -55.08 48.66 -47.20
CA GLN A 200 -55.82 49.59 -46.38
C GLN A 200 -56.30 50.83 -47.21
N SER A 201 -55.80 51.00 -48.41
CA SER A 201 -56.16 52.16 -49.29
C SER A 201 -57.61 52.15 -49.88
N GLY A 202 -58.41 51.09 -49.59
CA GLY A 202 -59.85 51.02 -49.93
C GLY A 202 -60.36 49.63 -50.31
N PRO A 203 -61.67 49.40 -50.30
CA PRO A 203 -62.29 48.12 -50.60
C PRO A 203 -62.21 47.67 -52.07
N SER A 204 -61.79 48.54 -52.97
CA SER A 204 -61.57 48.26 -54.40
C SER A 204 -60.20 48.78 -54.81
N LEU A 205 -59.26 47.89 -55.04
CA LEU A 205 -57.95 48.22 -55.58
C LEU A 205 -58.08 48.58 -57.07
N THR A 206 -57.37 49.57 -57.53
CA THR A 206 -57.19 49.84 -58.98
C THR A 206 -56.37 48.74 -59.63
N ALA A 207 -56.52 48.43 -60.90
CA ALA A 207 -55.76 47.42 -61.63
C ALA A 207 -54.23 47.56 -61.45
N ALA A 208 -53.76 48.83 -61.31
CA ALA A 208 -52.35 49.11 -61.01
C ALA A 208 -51.96 48.70 -59.58
N GLN A 209 -52.84 48.94 -58.62
CA GLN A 209 -52.60 48.54 -57.22
C GLN A 209 -52.65 47.02 -57.05
N GLU A 210 -53.54 46.35 -57.80
CA GLU A 210 -53.54 44.86 -57.82
C GLU A 210 -52.26 44.30 -58.42
N ALA A 211 -51.74 44.89 -59.51
CA ALA A 211 -50.48 44.47 -60.12
C ALA A 211 -49.30 44.75 -59.18
N SER A 212 -49.27 45.88 -58.47
CA SER A 212 -48.25 46.21 -57.46
C SER A 212 -48.32 45.22 -56.26
N THR A 213 -49.51 44.92 -55.73
CA THR A 213 -49.69 43.98 -54.64
C THR A 213 -49.20 42.63 -55.04
N LYS A 214 -49.50 42.14 -56.26
CA LYS A 214 -49.04 40.85 -56.77
C LYS A 214 -47.52 40.81 -56.91
N GLY A 215 -46.89 41.93 -57.38
CA GLY A 215 -45.43 42.02 -57.44
C GLY A 215 -44.75 41.94 -56.06
N LEU A 216 -45.30 42.72 -55.11
CA LEU A 216 -44.79 42.67 -53.71
C LEU A 216 -44.99 41.31 -53.01
N LEU A 217 -46.07 40.60 -53.31
CA LEU A 217 -46.29 39.20 -52.77
C LEU A 217 -45.28 38.22 -53.37
N PHE A 218 -44.95 38.40 -54.68
CA PHE A 218 -43.90 37.59 -55.28
C PHE A 218 -42.51 37.86 -54.64
N GLU A 219 -42.18 39.18 -54.48
CA GLU A 219 -40.95 39.60 -53.79
C GLU A 219 -40.89 39.07 -52.37
N LEU A 220 -42.01 39.05 -51.62
CA LEU A 220 -42.09 38.49 -50.29
C LEU A 220 -41.80 36.97 -50.28
N ASP A 221 -42.39 36.25 -51.25
CA ASP A 221 -42.17 34.80 -51.40
C ASP A 221 -40.70 34.48 -51.69
N GLU A 222 -40.06 35.26 -52.59
CA GLU A 222 -38.63 35.14 -52.92
C GLU A 222 -37.75 35.47 -51.73
N LEU A 223 -38.03 36.48 -50.93
CA LEU A 223 -37.32 36.84 -49.74
C LEU A 223 -37.44 35.74 -48.64
N MET A 224 -38.65 35.21 -48.53
CA MET A 224 -38.88 34.06 -47.56
C MET A 224 -38.16 32.76 -47.99
N ALA A 225 -38.17 32.49 -49.31
CA ALA A 225 -37.43 31.36 -49.86
C ALA A 225 -35.90 31.50 -49.66
N ALA A 226 -35.35 32.69 -49.90
CA ALA A 226 -33.92 32.97 -49.68
C ALA A 226 -33.52 32.92 -48.18
N ARG A 227 -34.44 33.26 -47.29
CA ARG A 227 -34.22 33.18 -45.84
C ARG A 227 -34.20 31.79 -45.27
N ALA A 228 -34.97 30.88 -45.85
CA ALA A 228 -35.15 29.50 -45.31
C ALA A 228 -33.81 28.74 -45.08
N PRO A 229 -32.86 28.72 -46.05
CA PRO A 229 -31.59 28.04 -45.86
C PRO A 229 -30.73 28.70 -44.76
N ILE A 230 -30.81 30.03 -44.60
CA ILE A 230 -30.05 30.75 -43.56
C ILE A 230 -30.59 30.46 -42.17
N LEU A 231 -31.90 30.35 -42.00
CA LEU A 231 -32.54 29.89 -40.78
C LEU A 231 -32.16 28.44 -40.45
N ALA A 232 -32.15 27.56 -41.43
CA ALA A 232 -31.73 26.17 -41.25
C ALA A 232 -30.27 26.07 -40.81
N LEU A 233 -29.37 26.90 -41.40
CA LEU A 233 -27.98 27.00 -40.94
C LEU A 233 -27.88 27.49 -39.50
N SER A 234 -28.64 28.52 -39.12
CA SER A 234 -28.65 29.04 -37.74
C SER A 234 -29.08 28.00 -36.74
N ASN A 235 -30.18 27.30 -37.01
CA ASN A 235 -30.73 26.30 -36.13
C ASN A 235 -29.80 25.08 -35.98
N SER A 236 -29.29 24.54 -37.08
CA SER A 236 -28.39 23.41 -37.06
C SER A 236 -27.01 23.79 -36.50
N GLY A 237 -26.53 25.01 -36.69
CA GLY A 237 -25.33 25.53 -36.07
C GLY A 237 -25.45 25.63 -34.55
N ALA A 238 -26.59 26.11 -34.05
CA ALA A 238 -26.91 26.14 -32.64
C ALA A 238 -27.02 24.72 -32.03
N GLU A 239 -27.67 23.80 -32.75
CA GLU A 239 -27.77 22.37 -32.34
C GLU A 239 -26.40 21.75 -32.23
N ILE A 240 -25.51 21.89 -33.22
CA ILE A 240 -24.13 21.41 -33.18
C ILE A 240 -23.40 22.00 -31.99
N THR A 241 -23.49 23.31 -31.78
CA THR A 241 -22.80 24.00 -30.69
C THR A 241 -23.25 23.47 -29.34
N ASN A 242 -24.54 23.41 -29.10
CA ASN A 242 -25.08 22.92 -27.81
C ASN A 242 -24.75 21.46 -27.58
N THR A 243 -24.86 20.60 -28.59
CA THR A 243 -24.56 19.17 -28.46
C THR A 243 -23.09 18.90 -28.19
N VAL A 244 -22.17 19.64 -28.86
CA VAL A 244 -20.72 19.50 -28.62
C VAL A 244 -20.30 20.02 -27.25
N LEU A 245 -20.87 21.14 -26.80
CA LEU A 245 -20.63 21.68 -25.46
C LEU A 245 -21.18 20.73 -24.38
N SER A 246 -22.37 20.18 -24.58
CA SER A 246 -22.94 19.17 -23.69
C SER A 246 -22.12 17.89 -23.67
N ALA A 247 -21.57 17.47 -24.80
CA ALA A 247 -20.66 16.32 -24.86
C ALA A 247 -19.36 16.58 -24.10
N ALA A 248 -18.81 17.78 -24.13
CA ALA A 248 -17.60 18.12 -23.39
C ALA A 248 -17.77 17.99 -21.86
N SER A 249 -18.98 18.15 -21.33
CA SER A 249 -19.31 18.10 -19.91
C SER A 249 -20.06 16.81 -19.50
N SER A 250 -20.30 15.87 -20.42
CA SER A 250 -21.03 14.63 -20.11
C SER A 250 -20.16 13.67 -19.31
N ASP A 251 -20.77 13.00 -18.32
CA ASP A 251 -20.16 11.93 -17.53
C ASP A 251 -20.58 10.54 -18.01
N ASP A 252 -21.47 10.45 -19.01
CA ASP A 252 -22.02 9.21 -19.51
C ASP A 252 -21.51 8.91 -20.94
N ARG A 253 -20.70 7.82 -21.05
CA ARG A 253 -20.13 7.37 -22.33
C ARG A 253 -21.21 6.96 -23.34
N MET A 254 -22.38 6.48 -22.89
CA MET A 254 -23.47 6.14 -23.78
C MET A 254 -24.13 7.39 -24.36
N GLN A 255 -24.34 8.42 -23.52
CA GLN A 255 -24.82 9.72 -23.98
C GLN A 255 -23.86 10.37 -24.98
N LEU A 256 -22.54 10.31 -24.73
CA LEU A 256 -21.52 10.78 -25.65
C LEU A 256 -21.63 10.16 -27.05
N ARG A 257 -21.93 8.85 -27.09
CA ARG A 257 -22.14 8.14 -28.36
C ARG A 257 -23.38 8.65 -29.10
N ILE A 258 -24.48 8.88 -28.38
CA ILE A 258 -25.72 9.41 -28.93
C ILE A 258 -25.49 10.85 -29.46
N MET A 259 -24.85 11.71 -28.66
CA MET A 259 -24.49 13.07 -29.05
C MET A 259 -23.60 13.10 -30.29
N GLY A 260 -22.65 12.17 -30.41
CA GLY A 260 -21.81 12.02 -31.60
C GLY A 260 -22.62 11.68 -32.87
N VAL A 261 -23.72 10.94 -32.76
CA VAL A 261 -24.63 10.66 -33.87
C VAL A 261 -25.46 11.89 -34.21
N GLN A 262 -25.99 12.62 -33.23
CA GLN A 262 -26.75 13.84 -33.40
C GLN A 262 -25.91 14.93 -34.11
N VAL A 263 -24.68 15.15 -33.62
CA VAL A 263 -23.73 16.08 -34.26
C VAL A 263 -23.47 15.72 -35.71
N ARG A 264 -23.32 14.43 -36.02
CA ARG A 264 -23.12 13.98 -37.40
C ARG A 264 -24.32 14.29 -38.29
N GLY A 265 -25.52 14.07 -37.76
CA GLY A 265 -26.76 14.44 -38.45
C GLY A 265 -26.85 15.95 -38.74
N ALA A 266 -26.68 16.77 -37.71
CA ALA A 266 -26.74 18.22 -37.82
C ALA A 266 -25.67 18.80 -38.76
N VAL A 267 -24.43 18.29 -38.70
CA VAL A 267 -23.34 18.67 -39.64
C VAL A 267 -23.68 18.26 -41.08
N GLY A 268 -24.38 17.12 -41.27
CA GLY A 268 -24.87 16.71 -42.57
C GLY A 268 -25.91 17.68 -43.14
N VAL A 269 -26.85 18.11 -42.29
CA VAL A 269 -27.86 19.14 -42.66
C VAL A 269 -27.15 20.46 -43.05
N VAL A 270 -26.27 21.00 -42.20
CA VAL A 270 -25.49 22.21 -42.50
C VAL A 270 -24.73 22.07 -43.80
N GLY A 271 -24.07 20.93 -44.05
CA GLY A 271 -23.32 20.71 -45.29
C GLY A 271 -24.17 20.69 -46.55
N ASN A 272 -25.41 20.21 -46.47
CA ASN A 272 -26.35 20.26 -47.60
C ASN A 272 -26.92 21.67 -47.80
N THR A 273 -27.35 22.32 -46.74
CA THR A 273 -27.88 23.69 -46.77
C THR A 273 -26.87 24.69 -47.32
N VAL A 274 -25.57 24.55 -47.01
CA VAL A 274 -24.51 25.40 -47.55
C VAL A 274 -24.37 25.22 -49.06
N LYS A 275 -24.64 24.06 -49.63
CA LYS A 275 -24.63 23.86 -51.09
C LYS A 275 -25.76 24.62 -51.79
N GLU A 276 -26.87 24.85 -51.12
CA GLU A 276 -28.06 25.56 -51.60
C GLU A 276 -27.91 27.08 -51.56
N LEU A 277 -26.84 27.60 -50.87
CA LEU A 277 -26.60 29.05 -50.82
C LEU A 277 -26.22 29.60 -52.20
N GLU A 278 -26.95 30.60 -52.64
CA GLU A 278 -26.70 31.31 -53.92
C GLU A 278 -25.44 32.19 -53.87
N ASN A 279 -25.16 32.79 -52.70
CA ASN A 279 -24.01 33.65 -52.52
C ASN A 279 -22.70 32.88 -52.45
N ALA A 280 -21.90 32.88 -53.52
CA ALA A 280 -20.66 32.15 -53.64
C ALA A 280 -19.60 32.47 -52.55
N LYS A 281 -19.54 33.73 -52.08
CA LYS A 281 -18.60 34.12 -51.00
C LYS A 281 -19.02 33.52 -49.66
N LEU A 282 -20.31 33.59 -49.37
CA LEU A 282 -20.91 33.02 -48.16
C LEU A 282 -20.77 31.50 -48.16
N LYS A 283 -21.06 30.86 -49.28
CA LYS A 283 -20.89 29.39 -49.46
C LYS A 283 -19.47 28.95 -49.17
N LYS A 284 -18.47 29.59 -49.80
CA LYS A 284 -17.05 29.27 -49.58
C LYS A 284 -16.62 29.47 -48.12
N PHE A 285 -17.13 30.52 -47.47
CA PHE A 285 -16.85 30.78 -46.05
C PHE A 285 -17.38 29.67 -45.15
N TYR A 286 -18.65 29.26 -45.32
CA TYR A 286 -19.24 28.19 -44.52
C TYR A 286 -18.69 26.82 -44.85
N GLU A 287 -18.30 26.51 -46.08
CA GLU A 287 -17.60 25.26 -46.44
C GLU A 287 -16.29 25.12 -45.66
N GLY A 288 -15.53 26.21 -45.47
CA GLY A 288 -14.34 26.23 -44.63
C GLY A 288 -14.64 25.94 -43.16
N LEU A 289 -15.62 26.66 -42.60
CA LEU A 289 -16.03 26.47 -41.19
C LEU A 289 -16.58 25.05 -40.90
N ILE A 290 -17.36 24.49 -41.84
CA ILE A 290 -17.86 23.11 -41.73
C ILE A 290 -16.70 22.12 -41.71
N GLY A 291 -15.64 22.36 -42.49
CA GLY A 291 -14.43 21.53 -42.46
C GLY A 291 -13.78 21.48 -41.07
N ASP A 292 -13.70 22.67 -40.43
CA ASP A 292 -13.15 22.75 -39.06
C ASP A 292 -14.10 22.17 -38.01
N ILE A 293 -15.40 22.43 -38.09
CA ILE A 293 -16.42 21.80 -37.23
C ILE A 293 -16.37 20.28 -37.37
N LYS A 294 -16.26 19.73 -38.57
CA LYS A 294 -16.13 18.27 -38.77
C LYS A 294 -14.93 17.66 -38.06
N LYS A 295 -13.78 18.31 -38.10
CA LYS A 295 -12.57 17.84 -37.41
C LYS A 295 -12.79 17.82 -35.90
N LEU A 296 -13.36 18.87 -35.32
CA LEU A 296 -13.53 19.08 -33.91
C LEU A 296 -14.70 18.27 -33.30
N ALA A 297 -15.74 18.02 -34.09
CA ALA A 297 -16.99 17.44 -33.64
C ALA A 297 -17.18 15.96 -34.03
N MET A 298 -16.46 15.43 -35.03
CA MET A 298 -16.76 14.10 -35.63
C MET A 298 -15.52 13.21 -35.86
N GLY A 299 -14.29 13.67 -35.69
CA GLY A 299 -13.08 12.91 -35.93
C GLY A 299 -12.71 11.97 -34.77
N ARG A 300 -11.64 11.17 -34.94
CA ARG A 300 -11.08 10.36 -33.85
C ARG A 300 -10.58 11.22 -32.67
N ARG A 301 -10.19 12.47 -32.96
CA ARG A 301 -9.78 13.49 -31.97
C ARG A 301 -10.87 14.53 -31.80
N SER A 302 -12.13 14.16 -31.99
CA SER A 302 -13.27 15.06 -31.76
C SER A 302 -13.53 15.18 -30.26
N ILE A 303 -14.15 16.31 -29.87
CA ILE A 303 -14.53 16.59 -28.48
C ILE A 303 -15.30 15.43 -27.84
N PRO A 304 -16.35 14.85 -28.46
CA PRO A 304 -17.03 13.68 -27.87
C PRO A 304 -16.14 12.45 -27.75
N SER A 305 -15.20 12.22 -28.69
CA SER A 305 -14.29 11.09 -28.66
C SER A 305 -13.21 11.26 -27.60
N LEU A 306 -12.64 12.46 -27.44
CA LEU A 306 -11.67 12.78 -26.40
C LEU A 306 -12.30 12.66 -25.02
N ARG A 307 -13.52 13.19 -24.83
CA ARG A 307 -14.23 13.04 -23.55
C ARG A 307 -14.54 11.58 -23.22
N SER A 308 -14.96 10.80 -24.21
CA SER A 308 -15.18 9.35 -24.03
C SER A 308 -13.90 8.61 -23.67
N LYS A 309 -12.75 9.01 -24.23
CA LYS A 309 -11.44 8.45 -23.89
C LYS A 309 -11.01 8.85 -22.48
N GLU A 310 -11.20 10.11 -22.10
CA GLU A 310 -10.92 10.61 -20.76
C GLU A 310 -11.69 9.85 -19.68
N LEU A 311 -13.00 9.61 -19.91
CA LEU A 311 -13.84 8.82 -19.00
C LEU A 311 -13.40 7.35 -18.95
N LYS A 312 -13.00 6.79 -20.10
CA LYS A 312 -12.48 5.41 -20.12
C LYS A 312 -11.21 5.27 -19.29
N LEU A 313 -10.27 6.21 -19.42
CA LEU A 313 -9.05 6.23 -18.63
C LEU A 313 -9.34 6.43 -17.13
N ALA A 314 -10.36 7.22 -16.79
CA ALA A 314 -10.80 7.37 -15.40
C ALA A 314 -11.38 6.06 -14.82
N ASP A 315 -12.16 5.31 -15.60
CA ASP A 315 -12.66 3.98 -15.21
C ASP A 315 -11.48 3.00 -15.03
N GLU A 316 -10.56 2.94 -16.00
CA GLU A 316 -9.34 2.10 -15.94
C GLU A 316 -8.48 2.43 -14.70
N GLN A 317 -8.34 3.71 -14.34
CA GLN A 317 -7.64 4.10 -13.12
C GLN A 317 -8.30 3.55 -11.85
N LEU A 318 -9.65 3.53 -11.80
CA LEU A 318 -10.39 2.97 -10.66
C LEU A 318 -10.17 1.46 -10.56
N ASP A 319 -10.22 0.76 -11.69
CA ASP A 319 -9.98 -0.70 -11.74
C ASP A 319 -8.55 -1.03 -11.25
N ILE A 320 -7.53 -0.28 -11.68
CA ILE A 320 -6.14 -0.46 -11.26
C ILE A 320 -5.96 -0.18 -9.75
N VAL A 321 -6.66 0.82 -9.21
CA VAL A 321 -6.63 1.12 -7.77
C VAL A 321 -7.24 -0.04 -6.97
N GLU A 322 -8.35 -0.62 -7.44
CA GLU A 322 -8.98 -1.78 -6.81
C GLU A 322 -8.04 -3.00 -6.85
N GLU A 323 -7.44 -3.29 -8.00
CA GLU A 323 -6.46 -4.37 -8.17
C GLU A 323 -5.22 -4.16 -7.26
N SER A 324 -4.71 -2.93 -7.18
CA SER A 324 -3.61 -2.57 -6.27
C SER A 324 -3.96 -2.86 -4.80
N ALA A 325 -5.20 -2.60 -4.40
CA ALA A 325 -5.68 -2.88 -3.06
C ALA A 325 -5.79 -4.40 -2.79
N GLU A 326 -6.17 -5.20 -3.80
CA GLU A 326 -6.21 -6.66 -3.67
C GLU A 326 -4.81 -7.25 -3.49
N PHE A 327 -3.81 -6.84 -4.28
CA PHE A 327 -2.43 -7.29 -4.12
C PHE A 327 -1.86 -6.95 -2.75
N ALA A 328 -2.14 -5.76 -2.26
CA ALA A 328 -1.69 -5.36 -0.94
C ALA A 328 -2.39 -6.11 0.19
N ALA A 329 -3.69 -6.38 0.09
CA ALA A 329 -4.42 -7.18 1.05
C ALA A 329 -3.90 -8.64 1.08
N ALA A 330 -3.59 -9.20 -0.09
CA ALA A 330 -2.97 -10.52 -0.20
C ALA A 330 -1.59 -10.52 0.48
N MET A 331 -0.77 -9.50 0.25
CA MET A 331 0.54 -9.34 0.88
C MET A 331 0.42 -9.16 2.40
N GLU A 332 -0.52 -8.34 2.88
CA GLU A 332 -0.79 -8.14 4.31
C GLU A 332 -1.16 -9.46 5.00
N GLY A 333 -1.99 -10.29 4.36
CA GLY A 333 -2.34 -11.62 4.86
C GLY A 333 -1.11 -12.50 5.08
N VAL A 334 -0.24 -12.59 4.07
CA VAL A 334 1.00 -13.39 4.16
C VAL A 334 1.97 -12.81 5.18
N VAL A 335 2.13 -11.48 5.23
CA VAL A 335 3.00 -10.80 6.20
C VAL A 335 2.48 -10.98 7.63
N SER A 336 1.17 -10.95 7.85
CA SER A 336 0.57 -11.24 9.16
C SER A 336 0.91 -12.66 9.62
N GLU A 337 0.84 -13.65 8.73
CA GLU A 337 1.23 -15.03 9.04
C GLU A 337 2.72 -15.14 9.40
N ILE A 338 3.59 -14.41 8.69
CA ILE A 338 5.02 -14.32 9.02
C ILE A 338 5.22 -13.74 10.42
N VAL A 339 4.57 -12.61 10.73
CA VAL A 339 4.67 -11.96 12.05
C VAL A 339 4.19 -12.87 13.16
N ASP A 340 3.05 -13.53 12.98
CA ASP A 340 2.49 -14.47 13.95
C ASP A 340 3.42 -15.67 14.19
N SER A 341 4.02 -16.21 13.12
CA SER A 341 5.01 -17.28 13.21
C SER A 341 6.26 -16.85 13.97
N LEU A 342 6.82 -15.69 13.63
CA LEU A 342 8.00 -15.14 14.31
C LEU A 342 7.72 -14.81 15.78
N GLN A 343 6.54 -14.27 16.08
CA GLN A 343 6.13 -13.99 17.46
C GLN A 343 5.99 -15.26 18.28
N ASN A 344 5.49 -16.33 17.67
CA ASN A 344 5.38 -17.64 18.32
C ASN A 344 6.76 -18.23 18.61
N ASP A 345 7.73 -18.06 17.70
CA ASP A 345 9.12 -18.46 17.88
C ASP A 345 9.80 -17.67 19.00
N VAL A 346 9.57 -16.37 19.08
CA VAL A 346 10.05 -15.50 20.18
C VAL A 346 9.47 -15.95 21.51
N ASN A 347 8.17 -16.18 21.58
CA ASN A 347 7.48 -16.64 22.79
C ASN A 347 8.01 -18.01 23.24
N THR A 348 8.16 -18.96 22.31
CA THR A 348 8.72 -20.29 22.58
C THR A 348 10.16 -20.20 23.09
N SER A 349 10.96 -19.33 22.52
CA SER A 349 12.34 -19.09 22.96
C SER A 349 12.39 -18.44 24.34
N ALA A 350 11.49 -17.50 24.62
CA ALA A 350 11.36 -16.84 25.93
C ALA A 350 10.89 -17.85 27.01
N ASP A 351 9.90 -18.69 26.70
CA ASP A 351 9.42 -19.75 27.61
C ASP A 351 10.49 -20.79 27.88
N THR A 352 11.28 -21.15 26.87
CA THR A 352 12.43 -22.04 27.02
C THR A 352 13.48 -21.43 27.95
N ALA A 353 13.81 -20.14 27.75
CA ALA A 353 14.72 -19.41 28.62
C ALA A 353 14.21 -19.32 30.06
N ASN A 354 12.92 -19.07 30.25
CA ASN A 354 12.28 -19.03 31.58
C ASN A 354 12.28 -20.40 32.27
N THR A 355 11.93 -21.46 31.54
CA THR A 355 11.93 -22.86 32.08
C THR A 355 13.34 -23.31 32.46
N LEU A 356 14.33 -23.00 31.63
CA LEU A 356 15.73 -23.24 31.92
C LEU A 356 16.18 -22.50 33.19
N THR A 357 15.77 -21.23 33.33
CA THR A 357 16.07 -20.42 34.51
C THR A 357 15.42 -21.01 35.77
N GLN A 358 14.17 -21.43 35.68
CA GLN A 358 13.40 -21.97 36.79
C GLN A 358 13.95 -23.34 37.25
N GLN A 359 14.23 -24.25 36.32
CA GLN A 359 14.84 -25.54 36.63
C GLN A 359 16.21 -25.38 37.31
N ARG A 360 17.01 -24.42 36.81
CA ARG A 360 18.34 -24.20 37.37
C ARG A 360 18.34 -23.43 38.67
N SER A 361 17.35 -22.56 38.91
CA SER A 361 17.20 -21.90 40.21
C SER A 361 16.93 -22.91 41.32
N VAL A 362 16.15 -23.98 41.06
CA VAL A 362 15.93 -25.07 42.00
C VAL A 362 17.24 -25.81 42.32
N VAL A 363 18.06 -26.09 41.30
CA VAL A 363 19.38 -26.68 41.49
C VAL A 363 20.31 -25.75 42.29
N MET A 364 20.32 -24.46 41.99
CA MET A 364 21.11 -23.47 42.73
C MET A 364 20.65 -23.34 44.20
N TYR A 365 19.35 -23.33 44.47
CA TYR A 365 18.83 -23.37 45.84
C TYR A 365 19.27 -24.66 46.58
N GLY A 366 19.23 -25.81 45.89
CA GLY A 366 19.70 -27.08 46.43
C GLY A 366 21.20 -27.07 46.78
N VAL A 367 22.02 -26.57 45.86
CA VAL A 367 23.48 -26.42 46.09
C VAL A 367 23.77 -25.36 47.15
N GLY A 368 23.05 -24.25 47.18
CA GLY A 368 23.15 -23.21 48.21
C GLY A 368 22.78 -23.73 49.60
N ALA A 369 21.68 -24.47 49.70
CA ALA A 369 21.28 -25.14 50.96
C ALA A 369 22.32 -26.17 51.41
N ALA A 370 22.83 -27.00 50.51
CA ALA A 370 23.91 -27.96 50.82
C ALA A 370 25.19 -27.24 51.29
N ALA A 371 25.55 -26.11 50.67
CA ALA A 371 26.70 -25.29 51.06
C ALA A 371 26.60 -24.72 52.49
N ILE A 372 25.40 -24.50 52.98
CA ILE A 372 25.15 -24.03 54.37
C ILE A 372 24.98 -25.23 55.34
N LEU A 373 24.20 -26.23 54.97
CA LEU A 373 23.86 -27.36 55.85
C LEU A 373 25.04 -28.27 56.11
N ILE A 374 25.90 -28.51 55.12
CA ILE A 374 27.04 -29.41 55.26
C ILE A 374 28.07 -28.86 56.27
N PRO A 375 28.53 -27.62 56.23
CA PRO A 375 29.40 -27.04 57.24
C PRO A 375 28.76 -27.06 58.66
N LEU A 376 27.47 -26.74 58.75
CA LEU A 376 26.73 -26.79 60.01
C LEU A 376 26.69 -28.21 60.59
N LEU A 377 26.45 -29.22 59.77
CA LEU A 377 26.43 -30.64 60.17
C LEU A 377 27.81 -31.10 60.61
N ILE A 378 28.86 -30.69 59.88
CA ILE A 378 30.24 -30.94 60.26
C ILE A 378 30.56 -30.28 61.62
N TYR A 379 30.13 -29.03 61.84
CA TYR A 379 30.31 -28.39 63.13
C TYR A 379 29.59 -29.10 64.25
N PHE A 380 28.32 -29.43 64.13
CA PHE A 380 27.58 -30.11 65.20
C PHE A 380 28.04 -31.52 65.51
N VAL A 381 28.27 -32.32 64.46
CA VAL A 381 28.63 -33.75 64.67
C VAL A 381 30.10 -33.90 65.04
N TYR A 382 30.99 -33.17 64.39
CA TYR A 382 32.41 -33.39 64.58
C TYR A 382 33.05 -32.40 65.55
N VAL A 383 32.83 -31.14 65.49
CA VAL A 383 33.46 -30.14 66.37
C VAL A 383 32.84 -30.21 67.74
N ARG A 384 31.51 -30.15 67.85
CA ARG A 384 30.83 -30.22 69.16
C ARG A 384 30.79 -31.58 69.76
N GLY A 385 30.53 -32.62 68.96
CA GLY A 385 30.40 -34.01 69.46
C GLY A 385 31.74 -34.72 69.82
N ASN A 386 32.80 -34.46 69.09
CA ASN A 386 34.06 -35.19 69.23
C ASN A 386 35.24 -34.32 69.69
N LEU A 387 35.42 -33.09 69.18
CA LEU A 387 36.57 -32.23 69.52
C LEU A 387 36.39 -31.58 70.88
N LEU A 388 35.25 -30.92 71.11
CA LEU A 388 35.00 -30.21 72.37
C LEU A 388 34.89 -31.24 73.54
N ARG A 389 34.31 -32.39 73.30
CA ARG A 389 34.19 -33.46 74.31
C ARG A 389 35.55 -34.07 74.68
N ARG A 390 36.51 -34.19 73.74
CA ARG A 390 37.89 -34.61 74.00
C ARG A 390 38.71 -33.56 74.66
N LEU A 391 38.59 -32.27 74.24
CA LEU A 391 39.25 -31.14 74.86
C LEU A 391 38.76 -30.95 76.31
N GLY A 392 37.46 -31.02 76.53
CA GLY A 392 36.88 -30.93 77.89
C GLY A 392 37.32 -32.05 78.79
N GLY A 393 37.54 -33.29 78.25
CA GLY A 393 38.13 -34.43 78.95
C GLY A 393 39.59 -34.14 79.34
N LEU A 394 40.41 -33.64 78.42
CA LEU A 394 41.82 -33.25 78.68
C LEU A 394 41.94 -32.09 79.68
N GLN A 395 41.05 -31.09 79.60
CA GLN A 395 40.99 -29.98 80.54
C GLN A 395 40.64 -30.50 81.98
N LYS A 396 39.66 -31.36 82.07
CA LYS A 396 39.33 -32.05 83.37
C LYS A 396 40.48 -32.81 83.96
N THR A 397 41.22 -33.57 83.13
CA THR A 397 42.39 -34.31 83.54
C THR A 397 43.57 -33.40 83.92
N MET A 398 43.77 -32.25 83.18
CA MET A 398 44.76 -31.28 83.54
C MET A 398 44.45 -30.54 84.86
N VAL A 399 43.17 -30.19 85.09
CA VAL A 399 42.73 -29.55 86.34
C VAL A 399 42.90 -30.57 87.51
N GLN A 400 42.59 -31.87 87.35
CA GLN A 400 42.81 -32.84 88.34
C GLN A 400 44.32 -33.10 88.66
N LEU A 401 45.18 -32.98 87.65
CA LEU A 401 46.66 -33.01 87.85
C LEU A 401 47.19 -31.78 88.54
N ALA A 402 46.55 -30.57 88.29
CA ALA A 402 46.93 -29.34 88.96
C ALA A 402 46.46 -29.22 90.40
N ASP A 403 45.37 -29.94 90.76
CA ASP A 403 44.81 -30.00 92.12
C ASP A 403 45.48 -31.13 93.00
N GLY A 404 46.53 -31.80 92.47
CA GLY A 404 47.37 -32.68 93.27
C GLY A 404 46.77 -34.01 93.65
N ASN A 405 45.86 -34.58 92.94
CA ASN A 405 45.26 -35.88 93.14
C ASN A 405 45.56 -36.83 91.98
#